data_324e8ccec08730efab4907b188bd69bf
#
_entry.id   324e8ccec08730efab4907b188bd69bf
#
_cell.length_a   1.000
_cell.length_b   1.000
_cell.length_c   1.000
_cell.angle_alpha   90.00
_cell.angle_beta   90.00
_cell.angle_gamma   90.00
#
_symmetry.space_group_name_H-M   'P 1'
#
loop_
_entity.id
_entity.type
_entity.pdbx_description
1 polymer ?
#
loop_
_entity_poly.entity_id
_entity_poly.type
_entity_poly.pdbx_seq_one_letter_code
_entity_poly.pdbx_strand_id
1 'polypeptide(L)'
;MNKYFFNHDLSPLLGLADSQIITFIGGGGKTSLMNTLGKEFASHGYPTLLTTTTHIMKPDFLSDESYIENEDLGQLANIFTNLKKNTLPLAALGIPEKVVNSTVKWRSPSSDFCEKIAEFSKKFSTKNPYKFLKILCEGDGSKRLPIKLPKDGEPVFFPKTDTVIGVIGLSCLGKPIKETLFRYELLPNLTSLDNYFIKSLQSADIVTTDFLYRLCLSEKGLRKNITSQKFCIIFNQADILDEKALAEVITLRNQLQTKGICPHIISVKNNYIIN
;
A
#
# COMPACT_ATOMS: atom_id res chain seq x y z
N MET A 1 18.99 2.58 19.17
CA MET A 1 18.09 2.33 18.04
C MET A 1 18.21 3.48 17.06
N ASN A 2 18.64 3.23 15.84
CA ASN A 2 18.88 4.30 14.88
C ASN A 2 17.63 4.55 14.03
N LYS A 3 17.08 5.77 14.14
CA LYS A 3 16.07 6.28 13.21
C LYS A 3 16.77 6.93 12.01
N TYR A 4 16.43 6.49 10.82
CA TYR A 4 16.91 7.11 9.58
C TYR A 4 15.76 7.90 8.96
N PHE A 5 15.91 9.21 8.86
CA PHE A 5 14.93 10.07 8.19
C PHE A 5 15.10 9.94 6.67
N PHE A 6 14.00 9.61 5.98
CA PHE A 6 14.04 9.33 4.54
C PHE A 6 13.69 10.55 3.69
N ASN A 7 14.21 11.70 3.96
CA ASN A 7 14.01 12.96 3.20
C ASN A 7 13.92 12.78 1.67
N HIS A 8 12.86 12.10 1.18
CA HIS A 8 12.60 11.71 -0.22
C HIS A 8 13.38 10.49 -0.77
N ASP A 9 13.91 9.62 0.07
CA ASP A 9 14.67 8.42 -0.35
C ASP A 9 14.15 7.13 0.31
N LEU A 10 12.82 7.01 0.46
CA LEU A 10 12.18 5.83 1.03
C LEU A 10 12.22 4.63 0.07
N SER A 11 12.03 4.84 -1.23
CA SER A 11 11.91 3.76 -2.20
C SER A 11 13.17 2.89 -2.32
N PRO A 12 14.41 3.41 -2.28
CA PRO A 12 15.62 2.58 -2.22
C PRO A 12 15.70 1.77 -0.93
N LEU A 13 15.33 2.36 0.22
CA LEU A 13 15.33 1.67 1.52
C LEU A 13 14.35 0.50 1.57
N LEU A 14 13.24 0.59 0.83
CA LEU A 14 12.26 -0.49 0.65
C LEU A 14 12.62 -1.43 -0.52
N GLY A 15 13.72 -1.16 -1.22
CA GLY A 15 14.16 -1.94 -2.39
C GLY A 15 13.18 -1.84 -3.57
N LEU A 16 12.54 -0.68 -3.80
CA LEU A 16 11.50 -0.46 -4.82
C LEU A 16 12.01 0.22 -6.09
N ALA A 17 13.33 0.42 -6.23
CA ALA A 17 13.91 1.15 -7.35
C ALA A 17 13.46 0.58 -8.72
N ASP A 18 13.49 -0.75 -8.86
CA ASP A 18 13.14 -1.45 -10.09
C ASP A 18 11.65 -1.81 -10.21
N SER A 19 10.85 -1.60 -9.16
CA SER A 19 9.41 -1.90 -9.18
C SER A 19 8.69 -0.92 -10.09
N GLN A 20 7.89 -1.43 -11.03
CA GLN A 20 7.12 -0.63 -11.97
C GLN A 20 5.65 -0.50 -11.55
N ILE A 21 5.00 -1.61 -11.20
CA ILE A 21 3.58 -1.65 -10.82
C ILE A 21 3.47 -2.18 -9.41
N ILE A 22 3.18 -1.29 -8.47
CA ILE A 22 3.14 -1.58 -7.04
C ILE A 22 1.70 -1.54 -6.54
N THR A 23 1.21 -2.64 -5.96
CA THR A 23 -0.10 -2.66 -5.32
C THR A 23 0.02 -2.68 -3.80
N PHE A 24 -0.71 -1.77 -3.15
CA PHE A 24 -0.77 -1.62 -1.69
C PHE A 24 -2.01 -2.32 -1.14
N ILE A 25 -1.83 -3.17 -0.13
CA ILE A 25 -2.90 -3.93 0.52
C ILE A 25 -2.83 -3.81 2.04
N GLY A 26 -3.87 -4.23 2.75
CA GLY A 26 -3.91 -4.22 4.22
C GLY A 26 -4.52 -2.95 4.81
N GLY A 27 -3.98 -2.45 5.92
CA GLY A 27 -4.51 -1.30 6.68
C GLY A 27 -3.43 -0.37 7.23
N GLY A 28 -3.84 0.69 7.98
CA GLY A 28 -2.89 1.50 8.74
C GLY A 28 -2.00 2.47 7.93
N GLY A 29 -2.55 3.05 6.84
CA GLY A 29 -1.89 4.15 6.14
C GLY A 29 -1.39 3.85 4.74
N LYS A 30 -2.01 2.89 4.03
CA LYS A 30 -1.71 2.59 2.61
C LYS A 30 -1.68 3.85 1.74
N THR A 31 -2.76 4.61 1.76
CA THR A 31 -2.91 5.82 0.94
C THR A 31 -1.80 6.84 1.23
N SER A 32 -1.47 7.05 2.52
CA SER A 32 -0.38 7.96 2.90
C SER A 32 0.97 7.48 2.39
N LEU A 33 1.27 6.18 2.53
CA LEU A 33 2.52 5.60 2.02
C LEU A 33 2.58 5.67 0.49
N MET A 34 1.48 5.33 -0.19
CA MET A 34 1.37 5.43 -1.65
C MET A 34 1.61 6.87 -2.14
N ASN A 35 1.02 7.85 -1.48
CA ASN A 35 1.19 9.27 -1.82
C ASN A 35 2.64 9.74 -1.57
N THR A 36 3.27 9.29 -0.47
CA THR A 36 4.68 9.59 -0.16
C THR A 36 5.60 9.04 -1.25
N LEU A 37 5.47 7.76 -1.58
CA LEU A 37 6.26 7.13 -2.64
C LEU A 37 5.97 7.72 -4.02
N GLY A 38 4.71 8.08 -4.31
CA GLY A 38 4.35 8.73 -5.56
C GLY A 38 5.04 10.08 -5.75
N LYS A 39 5.05 10.91 -4.71
CA LYS A 39 5.79 12.19 -4.72
C LYS A 39 7.29 11.98 -4.87
N GLU A 40 7.85 10.99 -4.18
CA GLU A 40 9.27 10.64 -4.26
C GLU A 40 9.66 10.20 -5.67
N PHE A 41 8.97 9.22 -6.26
CA PHE A 41 9.26 8.78 -7.62
C PHE A 41 9.16 9.92 -8.63
N ALA A 42 8.13 10.76 -8.51
CA ALA A 42 7.96 11.92 -9.38
C ALA A 42 9.09 12.95 -9.19
N SER A 43 9.54 13.20 -7.96
CA SER A 43 10.68 14.11 -7.69
C SER A 43 11.98 13.60 -8.29
N HIS A 44 12.16 12.29 -8.38
CA HIS A 44 13.24 11.64 -9.09
C HIS A 44 13.02 11.60 -10.62
N GLY A 45 11.93 12.20 -11.10
CA GLY A 45 11.61 12.33 -12.53
C GLY A 45 11.00 11.09 -13.17
N TYR A 46 10.49 10.13 -12.37
CA TYR A 46 9.69 9.03 -12.90
C TYR A 46 8.26 9.50 -13.14
N PRO A 47 7.71 9.38 -14.35
CA PRO A 47 6.26 9.48 -14.54
C PRO A 47 5.56 8.53 -13.58
N THR A 48 4.61 9.05 -12.79
CA THR A 48 4.00 8.25 -11.72
C THR A 48 2.49 8.43 -11.72
N LEU A 49 1.77 7.31 -11.75
CA LEU A 49 0.31 7.26 -11.68
C LEU A 49 -0.15 6.68 -10.35
N LEU A 50 -0.98 7.41 -9.63
CA LEU A 50 -1.72 6.92 -8.46
C LEU A 50 -3.10 6.45 -8.89
N THR A 51 -3.53 5.26 -8.45
CA THR A 51 -4.85 4.71 -8.81
C THR A 51 -5.36 3.72 -7.76
N THR A 52 -6.49 3.10 -8.03
CA THR A 52 -7.10 2.08 -7.19
C THR A 52 -7.81 1.02 -8.01
N THR A 53 -7.85 -0.20 -7.52
CA THR A 53 -8.72 -1.28 -8.02
C THR A 53 -10.01 -1.45 -7.20
N THR A 54 -10.22 -0.58 -6.22
CA THR A 54 -11.41 -0.59 -5.35
C THR A 54 -12.00 0.81 -5.21
N HIS A 55 -11.80 1.45 -4.06
CA HIS A 55 -12.24 2.81 -3.81
C HIS A 55 -11.17 3.58 -3.04
N ILE A 56 -10.97 4.84 -3.40
CA ILE A 56 -10.04 5.74 -2.74
C ILE A 56 -10.66 7.14 -2.63
N MET A 57 -10.24 7.93 -1.66
CA MET A 57 -10.55 9.37 -1.66
C MET A 57 -9.66 10.06 -2.68
N LYS A 58 -10.24 10.97 -3.49
CA LYS A 58 -9.47 11.79 -4.43
C LYS A 58 -8.33 12.47 -3.69
N PRO A 59 -7.07 12.33 -4.12
CA PRO A 59 -5.96 13.07 -3.54
C PRO A 59 -6.20 14.57 -3.65
N ASP A 60 -5.79 15.35 -2.66
CA ASP A 60 -6.01 16.80 -2.58
C ASP A 60 -4.75 17.64 -2.84
N PHE A 61 -3.64 16.98 -3.20
CA PHE A 61 -2.34 17.63 -3.31
C PHE A 61 -1.81 17.79 -4.75
N LEU A 62 -2.62 17.40 -5.75
CA LEU A 62 -2.27 17.55 -7.16
C LEU A 62 -2.99 18.77 -7.77
N SER A 63 -2.46 19.29 -8.87
CA SER A 63 -3.16 20.28 -9.69
C SER A 63 -4.33 19.64 -10.45
N ASP A 64 -5.35 20.42 -10.79
CA ASP A 64 -6.52 19.92 -11.50
C ASP A 64 -6.18 19.24 -12.83
N GLU A 65 -5.14 19.71 -13.51
CA GLU A 65 -4.65 19.14 -14.78
C GLU A 65 -4.05 17.73 -14.61
N SER A 66 -3.73 17.31 -13.37
CA SER A 66 -3.12 16.01 -13.05
C SER A 66 -4.14 14.94 -12.67
N TYR A 67 -5.44 15.27 -12.63
CA TYR A 67 -6.49 14.29 -12.37
C TYR A 67 -7.06 13.74 -13.67
N ILE A 68 -7.25 12.42 -13.68
CA ILE A 68 -7.90 11.67 -14.76
C ILE A 68 -9.15 11.03 -14.15
N GLU A 69 -10.32 11.56 -14.52
CA GLU A 69 -11.61 11.17 -13.95
C GLU A 69 -12.49 10.41 -14.97
N ASN A 70 -11.88 9.94 -16.05
CA ASN A 70 -12.49 9.15 -17.10
C ASN A 70 -11.52 8.07 -17.62
N GLU A 71 -11.98 7.20 -18.51
CA GLU A 71 -11.16 6.16 -19.11
C GLU A 71 -10.55 6.63 -20.44
N ASP A 72 -9.66 7.64 -20.38
CA ASP A 72 -8.97 8.21 -21.52
C ASP A 72 -7.45 8.02 -21.44
N LEU A 73 -6.93 7.05 -22.19
CA LEU A 73 -5.50 6.77 -22.26
C LEU A 73 -4.72 7.92 -22.96
N GLY A 74 -5.36 8.67 -23.84
CA GLY A 74 -4.77 9.83 -24.50
C GLY A 74 -4.53 10.96 -23.50
N GLN A 75 -5.47 11.21 -22.59
CA GLN A 75 -5.29 12.17 -21.49
C GLN A 75 -4.11 11.76 -20.60
N LEU A 76 -4.02 10.48 -20.21
CA LEU A 76 -2.88 9.96 -19.42
C LEU A 76 -1.54 10.20 -20.15
N ALA A 77 -1.47 9.87 -21.43
CA ALA A 77 -0.27 10.11 -22.24
C ALA A 77 0.10 11.59 -22.30
N ASN A 78 -0.88 12.46 -22.54
CA ASN A 78 -0.67 13.91 -22.66
C ASN A 78 -0.13 14.54 -21.38
N ILE A 79 -0.59 14.10 -20.19
CA ILE A 79 -0.09 14.60 -18.91
C ILE A 79 1.43 14.38 -18.82
N PHE A 80 1.92 13.20 -19.19
CA PHE A 80 3.33 12.88 -19.04
C PHE A 80 4.22 13.33 -20.20
N THR A 81 3.67 13.61 -21.37
CA THR A 81 4.42 14.12 -22.53
C THR A 81 4.51 15.64 -22.58
N ASN A 82 3.50 16.34 -22.04
CA ASN A 82 3.38 17.81 -22.10
C ASN A 82 3.58 18.48 -20.73
N LEU A 83 4.46 17.92 -19.89
CA LEU A 83 4.78 18.50 -18.60
C LEU A 83 5.32 19.93 -18.74
N LYS A 84 4.70 20.86 -18.03
CA LYS A 84 5.23 22.22 -17.89
C LYS A 84 6.55 22.19 -17.11
N LYS A 85 7.43 23.15 -17.37
CA LYS A 85 8.68 23.30 -16.61
C LYS A 85 8.39 23.39 -15.12
N ASN A 86 9.13 22.63 -14.30
CA ASN A 86 8.97 22.53 -12.84
C ASN A 86 7.68 21.85 -12.34
N THR A 87 6.93 21.14 -13.19
CA THR A 87 5.80 20.30 -12.76
C THR A 87 6.29 18.89 -12.46
N LEU A 88 5.88 18.31 -11.33
CA LEU A 88 6.17 16.90 -11.03
C LEU A 88 5.39 16.00 -11.99
N PRO A 89 6.03 14.96 -12.55
CA PRO A 89 5.37 13.98 -13.42
C PRO A 89 4.49 13.02 -12.60
N LEU A 90 3.48 13.55 -11.92
CA LEU A 90 2.60 12.83 -11.03
C LEU A 90 1.13 13.07 -11.41
N ALA A 91 0.40 11.99 -11.65
CA ALA A 91 -1.02 12.02 -11.96
C ALA A 91 -1.79 11.06 -11.05
N ALA A 92 -3.09 11.28 -10.93
CA ALA A 92 -3.99 10.37 -10.23
C ALA A 92 -5.21 10.04 -11.08
N LEU A 93 -5.58 8.76 -11.10
CA LEU A 93 -6.69 8.22 -11.88
C LEU A 93 -7.72 7.55 -10.96
N GLY A 94 -8.96 7.93 -11.12
CA GLY A 94 -10.10 7.27 -10.49
C GLY A 94 -11.40 7.82 -11.04
N ILE A 95 -12.44 7.03 -11.04
CA ILE A 95 -13.76 7.42 -11.56
C ILE A 95 -14.60 8.01 -10.42
N PRO A 96 -15.06 9.26 -10.50
CA PRO A 96 -15.89 9.86 -9.46
C PRO A 96 -17.14 9.02 -9.16
N GLU A 97 -17.41 8.78 -7.88
CA GLU A 97 -18.58 7.98 -7.45
C GLU A 97 -19.53 8.83 -6.60
N LYS A 98 -19.03 9.44 -5.55
CA LYS A 98 -19.84 10.26 -4.62
C LYS A 98 -18.97 11.22 -3.82
N VAL A 99 -19.62 12.22 -3.21
CA VAL A 99 -18.97 13.12 -2.25
C VAL A 99 -19.15 12.60 -0.83
N VAL A 100 -18.08 12.55 -0.05
CA VAL A 100 -18.06 12.17 1.37
C VAL A 100 -17.23 13.20 2.14
N ASN A 101 -17.84 13.88 3.10
CA ASN A 101 -17.17 14.92 3.90
C ASN A 101 -16.39 15.93 3.03
N SER A 102 -17.07 16.49 2.04
CA SER A 102 -16.53 17.47 1.08
C SER A 102 -15.40 16.96 0.18
N THR A 103 -15.07 15.69 0.20
CA THR A 103 -14.07 15.07 -0.68
C THR A 103 -14.73 14.09 -1.64
N VAL A 104 -14.30 14.08 -2.89
CA VAL A 104 -14.80 13.13 -3.88
C VAL A 104 -14.21 11.74 -3.60
N LYS A 105 -15.08 10.77 -3.48
CA LYS A 105 -14.69 9.36 -3.44
C LYS A 105 -14.68 8.81 -4.86
N TRP A 106 -13.57 8.20 -5.23
CA TRP A 106 -13.38 7.54 -6.51
C TRP A 106 -13.56 6.03 -6.38
N ARG A 107 -14.10 5.42 -7.42
CA ARG A 107 -14.04 3.98 -7.67
C ARG A 107 -12.93 3.63 -8.65
N SER A 108 -12.62 2.35 -8.75
CA SER A 108 -11.73 1.81 -9.78
C SER A 108 -12.21 2.18 -11.19
N PRO A 109 -11.29 2.43 -12.13
CA PRO A 109 -11.56 2.28 -13.56
C PRO A 109 -11.98 0.84 -13.88
N SER A 110 -12.48 0.60 -15.09
CA SER A 110 -12.80 -0.76 -15.56
C SER A 110 -11.56 -1.66 -15.62
N SER A 111 -11.76 -2.96 -15.46
CA SER A 111 -10.68 -3.95 -15.57
C SER A 111 -9.96 -3.83 -16.92
N ASP A 112 -10.71 -3.68 -18.02
CA ASP A 112 -10.18 -3.55 -19.37
C ASP A 112 -9.32 -2.28 -19.52
N PHE A 113 -9.71 -1.19 -18.86
CA PHE A 113 -8.93 0.03 -18.90
C PHE A 113 -7.64 -0.10 -18.07
N CYS A 114 -7.70 -0.75 -16.91
CA CYS A 114 -6.51 -1.06 -16.11
C CYS A 114 -5.51 -1.93 -16.88
N GLU A 115 -5.98 -2.93 -17.66
CA GLU A 115 -5.11 -3.73 -18.56
C GLU A 115 -4.44 -2.86 -19.64
N LYS A 116 -5.20 -1.96 -20.29
CA LYS A 116 -4.64 -1.02 -21.27
C LYS A 116 -3.57 -0.12 -20.67
N ILE A 117 -3.77 0.36 -19.43
CA ILE A 117 -2.77 1.17 -18.72
C ILE A 117 -1.52 0.33 -18.42
N ALA A 118 -1.67 -0.92 -17.97
CA ALA A 118 -0.55 -1.80 -17.68
C ALA A 118 0.26 -2.12 -18.95
N GLU A 119 -0.40 -2.31 -20.11
CA GLU A 119 0.27 -2.46 -21.40
C GLU A 119 0.96 -1.16 -21.84
N PHE A 120 0.28 -0.02 -21.69
CA PHE A 120 0.84 1.28 -21.98
C PHE A 120 2.10 1.56 -21.17
N SER A 121 2.07 1.26 -19.85
CA SER A 121 3.21 1.50 -18.96
C SER A 121 4.47 0.76 -19.39
N LYS A 122 4.33 -0.46 -19.96
CA LYS A 122 5.47 -1.23 -20.48
C LYS A 122 6.08 -0.61 -21.75
N LYS A 123 5.25 0.04 -22.57
CA LYS A 123 5.67 0.65 -23.84
C LYS A 123 6.01 2.12 -23.68
N PHE A 124 5.63 2.72 -22.55
CA PHE A 124 5.84 4.13 -22.32
C PHE A 124 7.33 4.43 -22.23
N SER A 125 7.81 5.23 -23.20
CA SER A 125 9.15 5.79 -23.18
C SER A 125 9.05 7.30 -23.03
N THR A 126 9.70 7.84 -22.04
CA THR A 126 9.91 9.28 -21.91
C THR A 126 11.09 9.71 -22.79
N LYS A 127 11.35 11.02 -22.90
CA LYS A 127 12.61 11.53 -23.51
C LYS A 127 13.87 10.97 -22.82
N ASN A 128 13.73 10.49 -21.59
CA ASN A 128 14.75 9.74 -20.87
C ASN A 128 14.42 8.23 -20.96
N PRO A 129 15.10 7.44 -21.81
CA PRO A 129 14.80 6.01 -22.01
C PRO A 129 15.00 5.13 -20.77
N TYR A 130 15.64 5.67 -19.73
CA TYR A 130 15.87 4.95 -18.46
C TYR A 130 14.73 5.13 -17.43
N LYS A 131 13.72 5.96 -17.73
CA LYS A 131 12.61 6.22 -16.80
C LYS A 131 11.28 5.74 -17.38
N PHE A 132 10.75 4.68 -16.78
CA PHE A 132 9.46 4.09 -17.11
C PHE A 132 8.33 4.66 -16.24
N LEU A 133 7.09 4.51 -16.71
CA LEU A 133 5.92 4.91 -15.95
C LEU A 133 5.74 3.99 -14.73
N LYS A 134 5.77 4.58 -13.55
CA LYS A 134 5.43 3.90 -12.29
C LYS A 134 3.92 3.94 -12.05
N ILE A 135 3.34 2.82 -11.63
CA ILE A 135 1.93 2.73 -11.23
C ILE A 135 1.86 2.31 -9.77
N LEU A 136 1.22 3.13 -8.96
CA LEU A 136 0.98 2.88 -7.54
C LEU A 136 -0.52 2.72 -7.33
N CYS A 137 -0.96 1.55 -6.89
CA CYS A 137 -2.37 1.20 -6.82
C CYS A 137 -2.80 0.77 -5.42
N GLU A 138 -3.91 1.32 -4.90
CA GLU A 138 -4.55 0.80 -3.69
C GLU A 138 -5.46 -0.38 -4.06
N GLY A 139 -5.06 -1.60 -3.63
CA GLY A 139 -5.70 -2.87 -4.02
C GLY A 139 -6.86 -3.32 -3.13
N ASP A 140 -7.08 -2.63 -2.01
CA ASP A 140 -8.16 -2.96 -1.07
C ASP A 140 -8.49 -1.80 -0.11
N GLY A 141 -9.72 -1.77 0.40
CA GLY A 141 -10.15 -0.82 1.43
C GLY A 141 -10.05 -1.41 2.84
N SER A 142 -9.69 -0.60 3.84
CA SER A 142 -9.62 -1.01 5.27
C SER A 142 -10.55 -0.20 6.19
N LYS A 143 -11.38 0.70 5.66
CA LYS A 143 -12.20 1.64 6.44
C LYS A 143 -11.40 2.41 7.51
N ARG A 144 -10.15 2.77 7.19
CA ARG A 144 -9.19 3.45 8.09
C ARG A 144 -8.74 2.62 9.30
N LEU A 145 -9.12 1.33 9.39
CA LEU A 145 -8.61 0.45 10.45
C LEU A 145 -7.16 0.05 10.18
N PRO A 146 -6.38 -0.18 11.25
CA PRO A 146 -4.94 -0.43 11.14
C PRO A 146 -4.59 -1.80 10.56
N ILE A 147 -5.44 -2.78 10.70
CA ILE A 147 -5.27 -4.14 10.17
C ILE A 147 -6.55 -4.61 9.47
N LYS A 148 -6.42 -5.62 8.61
CA LYS A 148 -7.52 -6.10 7.77
C LYS A 148 -7.39 -7.57 7.43
N LEU A 149 -8.55 -8.25 7.28
CA LEU A 149 -8.67 -9.52 6.59
C LEU A 149 -9.30 -9.32 5.20
N PRO A 150 -8.74 -9.91 4.15
CA PRO A 150 -9.32 -9.86 2.82
C PRO A 150 -10.52 -10.80 2.72
N LYS A 151 -11.65 -10.32 2.16
CA LYS A 151 -12.79 -11.17 1.80
C LYS A 151 -12.51 -11.94 0.50
N ASP A 152 -13.46 -12.77 0.07
CA ASP A 152 -13.40 -13.40 -1.25
C ASP A 152 -13.37 -12.33 -2.35
N GLY A 153 -12.52 -12.54 -3.37
CA GLY A 153 -12.25 -11.56 -4.40
C GLY A 153 -11.31 -10.42 -3.99
N GLU A 154 -10.78 -10.41 -2.77
CA GLU A 154 -9.77 -9.42 -2.33
C GLU A 154 -8.49 -10.11 -1.86
N PRO A 155 -7.35 -9.40 -1.92
CA PRO A 155 -7.13 -8.10 -2.58
C PRO A 155 -7.24 -8.20 -4.09
N VAL A 156 -7.58 -7.07 -4.76
CA VAL A 156 -7.58 -6.98 -6.22
C VAL A 156 -6.29 -6.28 -6.64
N PHE A 157 -5.37 -7.03 -7.24
CA PHE A 157 -4.12 -6.45 -7.74
C PHE A 157 -4.36 -5.70 -9.05
N PHE A 158 -3.61 -4.61 -9.24
CA PHE A 158 -3.55 -3.98 -10.55
C PHE A 158 -2.93 -4.95 -11.56
N PRO A 159 -3.39 -4.97 -12.81
CA PRO A 159 -2.84 -5.87 -13.82
C PRO A 159 -1.32 -5.78 -13.91
N LYS A 160 -0.66 -6.93 -14.01
CA LYS A 160 0.81 -7.05 -14.09
C LYS A 160 1.58 -6.45 -12.90
N THR A 161 0.96 -6.37 -11.73
CA THR A 161 1.64 -6.01 -10.48
C THR A 161 2.90 -6.86 -10.31
N ASP A 162 4.04 -6.20 -10.21
CA ASP A 162 5.34 -6.83 -9.93
C ASP A 162 5.68 -6.85 -8.44
N THR A 163 5.17 -5.88 -7.70
CA THR A 163 5.45 -5.73 -6.28
C THR A 163 4.17 -5.49 -5.48
N VAL A 164 4.02 -6.21 -4.38
CA VAL A 164 2.92 -6.04 -3.42
C VAL A 164 3.47 -5.53 -2.10
N ILE A 165 2.91 -4.44 -1.60
CA ILE A 165 3.22 -3.88 -0.28
C ILE A 165 2.05 -4.13 0.65
N GLY A 166 2.25 -5.01 1.63
CA GLY A 166 1.31 -5.23 2.73
C GLY A 166 1.55 -4.22 3.84
N VAL A 167 0.55 -3.40 4.18
CA VAL A 167 0.68 -2.37 5.21
C VAL A 167 -0.09 -2.79 6.46
N ILE A 168 0.55 -2.64 7.62
CA ILE A 168 -0.01 -2.85 8.95
C ILE A 168 0.23 -1.58 9.77
N GLY A 169 -0.83 -1.03 10.36
CA GLY A 169 -0.72 0.08 11.29
C GLY A 169 -0.46 -0.41 12.70
N LEU A 170 0.69 -0.04 13.28
CA LEU A 170 1.08 -0.43 14.63
C LEU A 170 0.18 0.13 15.74
N SER A 171 -0.73 1.05 15.39
CA SER A 171 -1.77 1.53 16.30
C SER A 171 -2.76 0.45 16.78
N CYS A 172 -2.71 -0.75 16.19
CA CYS A 172 -3.50 -1.89 16.67
C CYS A 172 -2.92 -2.57 17.92
N LEU A 173 -1.62 -2.50 18.14
CA LEU A 173 -0.97 -3.23 19.23
C LEU A 173 -1.56 -2.91 20.59
N GLY A 174 -1.82 -3.95 21.39
CA GLY A 174 -2.40 -3.84 22.72
C GLY A 174 -3.89 -3.45 22.74
N LYS A 175 -4.54 -3.33 21.60
CA LYS A 175 -5.97 -2.99 21.49
C LYS A 175 -6.82 -4.21 21.13
N PRO A 176 -8.12 -4.21 21.47
CA PRO A 176 -9.04 -5.29 21.10
C PRO A 176 -9.03 -5.55 19.60
N ILE A 177 -8.97 -6.83 19.20
CA ILE A 177 -8.96 -7.24 17.79
C ILE A 177 -10.18 -6.69 17.07
N LYS A 178 -11.36 -6.77 17.67
CA LYS A 178 -12.63 -6.31 17.08
C LYS A 178 -12.63 -4.82 16.74
N GLU A 179 -11.89 -4.00 17.46
CA GLU A 179 -11.83 -2.55 17.24
C GLU A 179 -10.82 -2.14 16.17
N THR A 180 -9.86 -3.01 15.88
CA THR A 180 -8.71 -2.69 15.04
C THR A 180 -8.66 -3.48 13.74
N LEU A 181 -9.34 -4.63 13.69
CA LEU A 181 -9.35 -5.52 12.53
C LEU A 181 -10.57 -5.27 11.65
N PHE A 182 -10.36 -4.74 10.46
CA PHE A 182 -11.43 -4.67 9.48
C PHE A 182 -11.80 -6.07 8.98
N ARG A 183 -13.10 -6.40 9.03
CA ARG A 183 -13.68 -7.73 8.78
C ARG A 183 -13.25 -8.76 9.82
N TYR A 184 -13.32 -8.37 11.04
CA TYR A 184 -13.11 -9.23 12.19
C TYR A 184 -13.94 -10.53 12.11
N GLU A 185 -15.14 -10.49 11.51
CA GLU A 185 -16.00 -11.64 11.28
C GLU A 185 -15.36 -12.75 10.45
N LEU A 186 -14.31 -12.44 9.70
CA LEU A 186 -13.54 -13.41 8.92
C LEU A 186 -12.41 -14.09 9.71
N LEU A 187 -12.19 -13.69 10.96
CA LEU A 187 -11.13 -14.24 11.80
C LEU A 187 -11.16 -15.77 11.93
N PRO A 188 -12.33 -16.44 12.06
CA PRO A 188 -12.39 -17.91 12.10
C PRO A 188 -11.85 -18.59 10.85
N ASN A 189 -11.79 -17.91 9.71
CA ASN A 189 -11.30 -18.45 8.44
C ASN A 189 -9.77 -18.41 8.29
N LEU A 190 -9.06 -17.82 9.23
CA LEU A 190 -7.60 -17.71 9.23
C LEU A 190 -6.92 -19.04 9.67
N THR A 191 -7.33 -20.14 9.10
CA THR A 191 -7.07 -21.49 9.65
C THR A 191 -5.75 -22.14 9.23
N SER A 192 -4.87 -21.47 8.46
CA SER A 192 -3.80 -22.17 7.75
C SER A 192 -2.48 -22.41 8.53
N LEU A 193 -2.24 -21.71 9.63
CA LEU A 193 -0.95 -21.81 10.33
C LEU A 193 -1.02 -22.48 11.71
N ASP A 194 -2.16 -22.40 12.36
CA ASP A 194 -2.40 -23.03 13.66
C ASP A 194 -3.89 -22.98 14.00
N ASN A 195 -4.60 -24.04 13.66
CA ASN A 195 -6.04 -24.14 13.91
C ASN A 195 -6.46 -23.93 15.36
N TYR A 196 -5.57 -24.21 16.31
CA TYR A 196 -5.85 -24.11 17.74
C TYR A 196 -5.82 -22.67 18.23
N PHE A 197 -4.81 -21.91 17.83
CA PHE A 197 -4.63 -20.53 18.29
C PHE A 197 -5.77 -19.62 17.83
N ILE A 198 -6.15 -19.69 16.53
CA ILE A 198 -7.17 -18.80 15.96
C ILE A 198 -8.58 -19.17 16.43
N LYS A 199 -8.87 -20.46 16.60
CA LYS A 199 -10.16 -20.91 17.15
C LYS A 199 -10.36 -20.49 18.61
N SER A 200 -9.29 -20.22 19.36
CA SER A 200 -9.37 -19.75 20.76
C SER A 200 -9.52 -18.23 20.87
N LEU A 201 -9.23 -17.46 19.80
CA LEU A 201 -9.32 -16.00 19.83
C LEU A 201 -10.78 -15.53 19.97
N GLN A 202 -10.99 -14.64 20.94
CA GLN A 202 -12.26 -13.98 21.20
C GLN A 202 -12.22 -12.51 20.78
N SER A 203 -13.38 -11.88 20.69
CA SER A 203 -13.50 -10.48 20.29
C SER A 203 -12.82 -9.50 21.26
N ALA A 204 -12.67 -9.89 22.51
CA ALA A 204 -12.00 -9.11 23.55
C ALA A 204 -10.48 -9.29 23.57
N ASP A 205 -9.95 -10.28 22.84
CA ASP A 205 -8.51 -10.49 22.77
C ASP A 205 -7.81 -9.31 22.13
N ILE A 206 -6.64 -9.00 22.65
CA ILE A 206 -5.82 -7.88 22.18
C ILE A 206 -4.92 -8.31 21.01
N VAL A 207 -4.58 -7.37 20.15
CA VAL A 207 -3.59 -7.58 19.09
C VAL A 207 -2.19 -7.64 19.71
N THR A 208 -1.52 -8.76 19.50
CA THR A 208 -0.13 -9.00 19.91
C THR A 208 0.79 -9.09 18.70
N THR A 209 2.09 -9.07 18.90
CA THR A 209 3.08 -9.32 17.82
C THR A 209 2.98 -10.74 17.27
N ASP A 210 2.60 -11.74 18.09
CA ASP A 210 2.32 -13.10 17.62
C ASP A 210 1.11 -13.15 16.68
N PHE A 211 0.03 -12.44 17.01
CA PHE A 211 -1.12 -12.29 16.11
C PHE A 211 -0.70 -11.66 14.77
N LEU A 212 0.08 -10.58 14.79
CA LEU A 212 0.59 -9.93 13.57
C LEU A 212 1.52 -10.85 12.77
N TYR A 213 2.37 -11.63 13.43
CA TYR A 213 3.22 -12.63 12.78
C TYR A 213 2.40 -13.62 11.96
N ARG A 214 1.34 -14.19 12.55
CA ARG A 214 0.42 -15.11 11.88
C ARG A 214 -0.36 -14.45 10.75
N LEU A 215 -0.85 -13.23 10.96
CA LEU A 215 -1.53 -12.46 9.92
C LEU A 215 -0.62 -12.21 8.71
N CYS A 216 0.65 -11.91 8.94
CA CYS A 216 1.66 -11.69 7.90
C CYS A 216 1.95 -12.93 7.06
N LEU A 217 1.96 -14.12 7.67
CA LEU A 217 2.30 -15.37 6.98
C LEU A 217 1.11 -16.07 6.34
N SER A 218 -0.11 -15.75 6.75
CA SER A 218 -1.31 -16.44 6.30
C SER A 218 -1.64 -16.16 4.83
N GLU A 219 -1.88 -17.21 4.07
CA GLU A 219 -2.42 -17.15 2.71
C GLU A 219 -3.90 -16.70 2.67
N LYS A 220 -4.58 -16.68 3.80
CA LYS A 220 -5.91 -16.08 3.98
C LYS A 220 -5.84 -14.71 4.65
N GLY A 221 -4.66 -14.28 5.03
CA GLY A 221 -4.34 -12.98 5.61
C GLY A 221 -3.67 -12.06 4.60
N LEU A 222 -2.53 -11.50 5.00
CA LEU A 222 -1.84 -10.48 4.20
C LEU A 222 -1.16 -11.05 2.93
N ARG A 223 -0.91 -12.37 2.89
CA ARG A 223 -0.31 -13.04 1.71
C ARG A 223 -1.33 -13.57 0.70
N LYS A 224 -2.61 -13.31 0.90
CA LYS A 224 -3.64 -13.82 -0.01
C LYS A 224 -3.41 -13.32 -1.44
N ASN A 225 -3.52 -14.23 -2.41
CA ASN A 225 -3.33 -14.01 -3.85
C ASN A 225 -1.89 -13.61 -4.27
N ILE A 226 -0.92 -13.61 -3.37
CA ILE A 226 0.49 -13.34 -3.72
C ILE A 226 1.11 -14.65 -4.23
N THR A 227 1.63 -14.61 -5.44
CA THR A 227 2.23 -15.79 -6.13
C THR A 227 3.69 -15.55 -6.48
N SER A 228 3.95 -14.76 -7.52
CA SER A 228 5.29 -14.47 -8.05
C SER A 228 5.74 -13.02 -7.81
N GLN A 229 4.87 -12.18 -7.25
CA GLN A 229 5.19 -10.79 -6.97
C GLN A 229 6.24 -10.68 -5.85
N LYS A 230 7.11 -9.69 -5.96
CA LYS A 230 7.90 -9.27 -4.81
C LYS A 230 6.96 -8.83 -3.69
N PHE A 231 7.18 -9.35 -2.48
CA PHE A 231 6.33 -9.02 -1.33
C PHE A 231 7.13 -8.35 -0.23
N CYS A 232 6.67 -7.17 0.16
CA CYS A 232 7.23 -6.38 1.24
C CYS A 232 6.15 -6.07 2.28
N ILE A 233 6.48 -6.10 3.57
CA ILE A 233 5.57 -5.73 4.66
C ILE A 233 6.04 -4.42 5.28
N ILE A 234 5.12 -3.50 5.45
CA ILE A 234 5.35 -2.22 6.11
C ILE A 234 4.58 -2.16 7.41
N PHE A 235 5.30 -2.16 8.52
CA PHE A 235 4.79 -1.81 9.84
C PHE A 235 4.86 -0.29 9.99
N ASN A 236 3.76 0.39 9.69
CA ASN A 236 3.64 1.85 9.75
C ASN A 236 3.18 2.33 11.12
N GLN A 237 3.30 3.65 11.39
CA GLN A 237 2.92 4.30 12.65
C GLN A 237 3.85 3.92 13.83
N ALA A 238 5.12 3.71 13.57
CA ALA A 238 6.11 3.43 14.61
C ALA A 238 6.29 4.60 15.60
N ASP A 239 5.83 5.78 15.24
CA ASP A 239 5.90 7.00 16.06
C ASP A 239 5.02 6.97 17.32
N ILE A 240 4.07 6.04 17.40
CA ILE A 240 3.17 5.95 18.56
C ILE A 240 3.59 4.89 19.58
N LEU A 241 4.62 4.11 19.27
CA LEU A 241 5.08 3.04 20.15
C LEU A 241 6.04 3.56 21.21
N ASP A 242 5.91 3.03 22.42
CA ASP A 242 6.94 3.13 23.44
C ASP A 242 8.13 2.22 23.12
N GLU A 243 9.21 2.33 23.91
CA GLU A 243 10.43 1.55 23.68
C GLU A 243 10.22 0.04 23.78
N LYS A 244 9.35 -0.41 24.71
CA LYS A 244 9.04 -1.84 24.91
C LYS A 244 8.29 -2.41 23.71
N ALA A 245 7.20 -1.77 23.31
CA ALA A 245 6.42 -2.20 22.14
C ALA A 245 7.26 -2.18 20.86
N LEU A 246 8.13 -1.17 20.71
CA LEU A 246 9.04 -1.10 19.57
C LEU A 246 10.05 -2.26 19.56
N ALA A 247 10.60 -2.66 20.70
CA ALA A 247 11.50 -3.83 20.80
C ALA A 247 10.78 -5.13 20.40
N GLU A 248 9.52 -5.29 20.79
CA GLU A 248 8.69 -6.43 20.39
C GLU A 248 8.45 -6.45 18.86
N VAL A 249 8.19 -5.29 18.26
CA VAL A 249 7.99 -5.17 16.78
C VAL A 249 9.30 -5.43 16.02
N ILE A 250 10.45 -5.05 16.55
CA ILE A 250 11.76 -5.39 15.98
C ILE A 250 11.98 -6.89 16.01
N THR A 251 11.62 -7.54 17.11
CA THR A 251 11.68 -9.01 17.20
C THR A 251 10.78 -9.67 16.17
N LEU A 252 9.54 -9.19 16.01
CA LEU A 252 8.62 -9.64 14.97
C LEU A 252 9.22 -9.45 13.56
N ARG A 253 9.80 -8.29 13.27
CA ARG A 253 10.50 -8.02 11.99
C ARG A 253 11.57 -9.08 11.72
N ASN A 254 12.44 -9.33 12.70
CA ASN A 254 13.54 -10.27 12.55
C ASN A 254 13.02 -11.71 12.33
N GLN A 255 11.96 -12.12 13.02
CA GLN A 255 11.31 -13.42 12.81
C GLN A 255 10.75 -13.56 11.38
N LEU A 256 10.11 -12.51 10.85
CA LEU A 256 9.59 -12.52 9.48
C LEU A 256 10.71 -12.57 8.42
N GLN A 257 11.86 -11.92 8.69
CA GLN A 257 13.04 -11.99 7.83
C GLN A 257 13.56 -13.43 7.71
N THR A 258 13.55 -14.22 8.79
CA THR A 258 13.93 -15.65 8.71
C THR A 258 13.01 -16.51 7.85
N LYS A 259 11.80 -16.00 7.54
CA LYS A 259 10.84 -16.62 6.62
C LYS A 259 10.93 -16.09 5.18
N GLY A 260 11.99 -15.35 4.86
CA GLY A 260 12.19 -14.79 3.51
C GLY A 260 11.26 -13.60 3.18
N ILE A 261 10.60 -13.01 4.17
CA ILE A 261 9.80 -11.79 4.00
C ILE A 261 10.70 -10.57 4.21
N CYS A 262 10.41 -9.48 3.51
CA CYS A 262 11.11 -8.20 3.65
C CYS A 262 10.23 -7.21 4.45
N PRO A 263 10.30 -7.21 5.81
CA PRO A 263 9.52 -6.30 6.62
C PRO A 263 10.32 -5.04 6.99
N HIS A 264 9.64 -3.88 6.97
CA HIS A 264 10.20 -2.61 7.41
C HIS A 264 9.33 -1.97 8.47
N ILE A 265 9.94 -1.25 9.41
CA ILE A 265 9.26 -0.49 10.46
C ILE A 265 9.43 0.98 10.15
N ILE A 266 8.34 1.71 9.90
CA ILE A 266 8.37 3.10 9.48
C ILE A 266 7.38 3.98 10.22
N SER A 267 7.61 5.28 10.17
CA SER A 267 6.60 6.31 10.39
C SER A 267 6.50 7.19 9.16
N VAL A 268 5.44 7.01 8.37
CA VAL A 268 5.16 7.89 7.22
C VAL A 268 4.89 9.31 7.71
N LYS A 269 4.21 9.46 8.87
CA LYS A 269 3.90 10.77 9.47
C LYS A 269 5.15 11.57 9.82
N ASN A 270 6.16 10.92 10.36
CA ASN A 270 7.38 11.56 10.84
C ASN A 270 8.60 11.30 9.94
N ASN A 271 8.39 10.74 8.76
CA ASN A 271 9.38 10.51 7.70
C ASN A 271 10.64 9.76 8.17
N TYR A 272 10.48 8.64 8.91
CA TYR A 272 11.63 7.81 9.29
C TYR A 272 11.37 6.31 9.15
N ILE A 273 12.47 5.57 8.98
CA ILE A 273 12.55 4.10 9.03
C ILE A 273 13.45 3.68 10.20
N ILE A 274 13.14 2.53 10.79
CA ILE A 274 13.93 1.92 11.87
C ILE A 274 14.66 0.69 11.31
N ASN A 275 15.97 0.75 11.36
CA ASN A 275 16.86 -0.35 11.01
C ASN A 275 17.29 -1.15 12.21
#